data_099ab7923369f0ee209b33c425aeab72
#
_entry.id   099ab7923369f0ee209b33c425aeab72
#
_cell.length_a   1.000
_cell.length_b   1.000
_cell.length_c   1.000
_cell.angle_alpha   90.00
_cell.angle_beta   90.00
_cell.angle_gamma   90.00
#
_symmetry.space_group_name_H-M   'P 1'
#
loop_
_entity.id
_entity.type
_entity.pdbx_description
1 polymer ?
#
loop_
_entity_poly.entity_id
_entity_poly.type
_entity_poly.pdbx_seq_one_letter_code
_entity_poly.pdbx_strand_id
1 'polypeptide(L)'
;QLTKNLSVSLRTGMDYSTENRQLQRAYSSNRFSNGAYAEHDVTFREVNTDFLINYNNQFNDFSVDVYLGGNRLNQTATTKQSQTVSLAQPGIYSLNNAASPIEVFQFESEKRINSFYGIAKLGYKDYLFLDITGRNDWSSALATPFSADGTSFFYPSVSSSFILSNITELPNAIS
;
A
#
# COMPACT_ATOMS: atom_id res chain seq x y z
N GLN A 1 19.45 -15.23 -9.32
CA GLN A 1 19.15 -16.09 -10.49
C GLN A 1 19.54 -17.53 -10.14
N LEU A 2 18.61 -18.48 -10.26
CA LEU A 2 18.85 -19.89 -9.96
C LEU A 2 19.37 -20.65 -11.18
N THR A 3 18.88 -20.31 -12.36
CA THR A 3 19.32 -20.83 -13.66
C THR A 3 19.24 -19.71 -14.69
N LYS A 4 19.61 -19.98 -15.96
CA LYS A 4 19.46 -19.00 -17.05
C LYS A 4 17.99 -18.59 -17.26
N ASN A 5 17.07 -19.49 -16.99
CA ASN A 5 15.65 -19.36 -17.30
C ASN A 5 14.78 -19.13 -16.05
N LEU A 6 15.33 -19.26 -14.83
CA LEU A 6 14.58 -19.16 -13.59
C LEU A 6 15.23 -18.13 -12.66
N SER A 7 14.47 -17.15 -12.25
CA SER A 7 14.86 -16.20 -11.22
C SER A 7 13.85 -16.16 -10.08
N VAL A 8 14.37 -15.92 -8.88
CA VAL A 8 13.56 -15.70 -7.68
C VAL A 8 14.04 -14.43 -7.02
N SER A 9 13.13 -13.58 -6.63
CA SER A 9 13.42 -12.39 -5.87
C SER A 9 12.53 -12.32 -4.63
N LEU A 10 13.10 -11.81 -3.54
CA LEU A 10 12.41 -11.46 -2.31
C LEU A 10 12.80 -10.03 -1.97
N ARG A 11 11.81 -9.19 -1.72
CA ARG A 11 12.03 -7.80 -1.32
C ARG A 11 11.21 -7.49 -0.09
N THR A 12 11.78 -6.70 0.80
CA THR A 12 11.07 -6.12 1.91
C THR A 12 11.43 -4.65 2.02
N GLY A 13 10.44 -3.83 2.27
CA GLY A 13 10.58 -2.40 2.48
C GLY A 13 9.79 -1.97 3.70
N MET A 14 10.21 -0.90 4.33
CA MET A 14 9.50 -0.30 5.44
C MET A 14 9.47 1.21 5.28
N ASP A 15 8.26 1.76 5.35
CA ASP A 15 8.03 3.19 5.46
C ASP A 15 7.63 3.50 6.91
N TYR A 16 8.28 4.48 7.48
CA TYR A 16 8.03 4.93 8.84
C TYR A 16 8.03 6.45 8.90
N SER A 17 6.97 7.00 9.46
CA SER A 17 6.87 8.43 9.71
C SER A 17 6.32 8.72 11.10
N THR A 18 6.82 9.78 11.71
CA THR A 18 6.26 10.35 12.93
C THR A 18 5.97 11.81 12.70
N GLU A 19 4.88 12.27 13.25
CA GLU A 19 4.49 13.68 13.23
C GLU A 19 4.11 14.08 14.66
N ASN A 20 4.71 15.16 15.14
CA ASN A 20 4.35 15.81 16.39
C ASN A 20 3.72 17.17 16.05
N ARG A 21 2.47 17.35 16.46
CA ARG A 21 1.73 18.60 16.29
C ARG A 21 1.44 19.21 17.63
N GLN A 22 1.69 20.53 17.76
CA GLN A 22 1.32 21.30 18.92
C GLN A 22 0.26 22.33 18.53
N LEU A 23 -0.81 22.37 19.28
CA LEU A 23 -1.89 23.35 19.11
C LEU A 23 -1.93 24.26 20.32
N GLN A 24 -1.77 25.55 20.07
CA GLN A 24 -1.77 26.60 21.08
C GLN A 24 -2.95 27.54 20.87
N ARG A 25 -3.70 27.83 21.93
CA ARG A 25 -4.79 28.78 21.94
C ARG A 25 -4.52 29.84 22.98
N ALA A 26 -4.47 31.08 22.56
CA ALA A 26 -4.18 32.18 23.45
C ALA A 26 -5.33 32.42 24.45
N TYR A 27 -5.02 33.04 25.58
CA TYR A 27 -6.01 33.58 26.51
C TYR A 27 -6.98 34.52 25.77
N SER A 28 -8.22 34.53 26.20
CA SER A 28 -9.31 35.33 25.60
C SER A 28 -9.66 34.91 24.15
N SER A 29 -9.19 33.76 23.69
CA SER A 29 -9.70 33.23 22.41
C SER A 29 -11.15 32.79 22.55
N ASN A 30 -11.88 32.85 21.44
CA ASN A 30 -13.22 32.29 21.39
C ASN A 30 -13.21 30.81 21.81
N ARG A 31 -14.11 30.44 22.75
CA ARG A 31 -14.24 29.10 23.36
C ARG A 31 -13.14 28.69 24.37
N PHE A 32 -12.00 29.42 24.42
CA PHE A 32 -10.87 29.12 25.32
C PHE A 32 -10.47 30.40 26.07
N SER A 33 -11.30 30.84 27.03
CA SER A 33 -11.04 32.06 27.79
C SER A 33 -9.71 32.06 28.53
N ASN A 34 -9.30 30.91 29.03
CA ASN A 34 -8.04 30.70 29.73
C ASN A 34 -6.97 30.04 28.84
N GLY A 35 -7.13 30.11 27.49
CA GLY A 35 -6.25 29.44 26.56
C GLY A 35 -6.41 27.93 26.56
N ALA A 36 -5.73 27.26 25.63
CA ALA A 36 -5.66 25.81 25.56
C ALA A 36 -4.33 25.35 24.97
N TYR A 37 -3.99 24.11 25.24
CA TYR A 37 -2.80 23.46 24.67
C TYR A 37 -3.10 22.01 24.37
N ALA A 38 -2.63 21.53 23.22
CA ALA A 38 -2.73 20.13 22.84
C ALA A 38 -1.46 19.66 22.12
N GLU A 39 -1.10 18.43 22.38
CA GLU A 39 -0.05 17.69 21.70
C GLU A 39 -0.69 16.49 20.97
N HIS A 40 -0.31 16.28 19.71
CA HIS A 40 -0.73 15.15 18.91
C HIS A 40 0.51 14.46 18.37
N ASP A 41 0.68 13.19 18.74
CA ASP A 41 1.68 12.30 18.18
C ASP A 41 1.00 11.35 17.21
N VAL A 42 1.41 11.43 15.95
CA VAL A 42 0.94 10.52 14.91
C VAL A 42 2.12 9.68 14.43
N THR A 43 1.98 8.39 14.50
CA THR A 43 2.98 7.44 13.99
C THR A 43 2.34 6.58 12.91
N PHE A 44 3.00 6.49 11.78
CA PHE A 44 2.62 5.61 10.69
C PHE A 44 3.79 4.68 10.37
N ARG A 45 3.49 3.40 10.24
CA ARG A 45 4.43 2.37 9.84
C ARG A 45 3.78 1.45 8.81
N GLU A 46 4.45 1.27 7.69
CA GLU A 46 4.08 0.29 6.67
C GLU A 46 5.26 -0.65 6.41
N VAL A 47 5.00 -1.94 6.42
CA VAL A 47 5.97 -2.96 6.01
C VAL A 47 5.38 -3.71 4.85
N ASN A 48 6.12 -3.74 3.76
CA ASN A 48 5.74 -4.40 2.51
C ASN A 48 6.79 -5.46 2.18
N THR A 49 6.35 -6.71 2.03
CA THR A 49 7.21 -7.84 1.66
C THR A 49 6.63 -8.53 0.45
N ASP A 50 7.41 -8.67 -0.60
CA ASP A 50 7.03 -9.36 -1.83
C ASP A 50 8.04 -10.43 -2.22
N PHE A 51 7.54 -11.49 -2.83
CA PHE A 51 8.34 -12.46 -3.55
C PHE A 51 7.86 -12.56 -5.00
N LEU A 52 8.79 -12.86 -5.89
CA LEU A 52 8.51 -13.07 -7.30
C LEU A 52 9.39 -14.21 -7.83
N ILE A 53 8.76 -15.17 -8.47
CA ILE A 53 9.38 -16.23 -9.25
C ILE A 53 9.10 -15.91 -10.71
N ASN A 54 10.14 -15.84 -11.51
CA ASN A 54 10.04 -15.67 -12.96
C ASN A 54 10.70 -16.86 -13.66
N TYR A 55 9.97 -17.42 -14.61
CA TYR A 55 10.49 -18.41 -15.55
C TYR A 55 10.30 -17.89 -16.97
N ASN A 56 11.38 -17.83 -17.75
CA ASN A 56 11.33 -17.49 -19.17
C ASN A 56 12.04 -18.55 -20.01
N ASN A 57 11.46 -18.89 -21.14
CA ASN A 57 12.07 -19.81 -22.07
C ASN A 57 11.55 -19.58 -23.49
N GLN A 58 12.36 -20.00 -24.48
CA GLN A 58 11.97 -19.99 -25.87
C GLN A 58 12.08 -21.43 -26.43
N PHE A 59 10.97 -21.90 -27.02
CA PHE A 59 10.82 -23.22 -27.60
C PHE A 59 10.53 -23.08 -29.08
N ASN A 60 11.55 -23.15 -29.95
CA ASN A 60 11.41 -22.90 -31.38
C ASN A 60 10.71 -21.55 -31.65
N ASP A 61 9.49 -21.59 -32.17
CA ASP A 61 8.65 -20.44 -32.53
C ASP A 61 7.85 -19.87 -31.35
N PHE A 62 7.91 -20.51 -30.15
CA PHE A 62 7.15 -20.09 -28.97
C PHE A 62 8.05 -19.44 -27.91
N SER A 63 7.63 -18.29 -27.42
CA SER A 63 8.18 -17.68 -26.21
C SER A 63 7.21 -17.84 -25.05
N VAL A 64 7.73 -18.13 -23.86
CA VAL A 64 6.95 -18.34 -22.64
C VAL A 64 7.61 -17.57 -21.51
N ASP A 65 6.87 -16.63 -20.91
CA ASP A 65 7.25 -15.94 -19.69
C ASP A 65 6.17 -16.17 -18.63
N VAL A 66 6.56 -16.77 -17.50
CA VAL A 66 5.65 -17.03 -16.39
C VAL A 66 6.16 -16.31 -15.14
N TYR A 67 5.29 -15.59 -14.49
CA TYR A 67 5.54 -14.92 -13.22
C TYR A 67 4.55 -15.43 -12.18
N LEU A 68 5.06 -15.84 -11.03
CA LEU A 68 4.29 -16.17 -9.84
C LEU A 68 4.79 -15.30 -8.70
N GLY A 69 3.92 -14.60 -8.05
CA GLY A 69 4.30 -13.69 -6.99
C GLY A 69 3.27 -13.58 -5.88
N GLY A 70 3.72 -13.08 -4.76
CA GLY A 70 2.88 -12.75 -3.62
C GLY A 70 3.41 -11.54 -2.88
N ASN A 71 2.51 -10.85 -2.23
CA ASN A 71 2.78 -9.64 -1.48
C ASN A 71 2.09 -9.69 -0.13
N ARG A 72 2.76 -9.22 0.90
CA ARG A 72 2.19 -8.98 2.22
C ARG A 72 2.49 -7.56 2.65
N LEU A 73 1.43 -6.78 2.82
CA LEU A 73 1.46 -5.43 3.35
C LEU A 73 0.89 -5.43 4.77
N ASN A 74 1.65 -4.84 5.70
CA ASN A 74 1.25 -4.56 7.07
C ASN A 74 1.36 -3.05 7.31
N GLN A 75 0.25 -2.43 7.68
CA GLN A 75 0.18 -1.00 7.96
C GLN A 75 -0.37 -0.79 9.37
N THR A 76 0.31 0.04 10.16
CA THR A 76 -0.12 0.43 11.50
C THR A 76 -0.11 1.95 11.58
N ALA A 77 -1.19 2.54 12.05
CA ALA A 77 -1.26 3.97 12.34
C ALA A 77 -1.72 4.17 13.79
N THR A 78 -0.94 4.93 14.55
CA THR A 78 -1.24 5.25 15.94
C THR A 78 -1.35 6.77 16.08
N THR A 79 -2.42 7.24 16.70
CA THR A 79 -2.60 8.63 17.08
C THR A 79 -2.76 8.72 18.59
N LYS A 80 -1.94 9.54 19.24
CA LYS A 80 -2.06 9.90 20.65
C LYS A 80 -2.26 11.40 20.74
N GLN A 81 -3.26 11.81 21.50
CA GLN A 81 -3.54 13.21 21.74
C GLN A 81 -3.65 13.44 23.25
N SER A 82 -2.99 14.49 23.73
CA SER A 82 -3.14 14.98 25.10
C SER A 82 -3.48 16.44 25.05
N GLN A 83 -4.50 16.88 25.75
CA GLN A 83 -4.94 18.28 25.70
C GLN A 83 -5.40 18.80 27.05
N THR A 84 -5.27 20.11 27.21
CA THR A 84 -5.96 20.88 28.25
C THR A 84 -6.69 22.04 27.64
N VAL A 85 -7.89 22.30 28.11
CA VAL A 85 -8.77 23.40 27.63
C VAL A 85 -8.69 24.63 28.50
N SER A 86 -7.82 24.63 29.53
CA SER A 86 -7.61 25.75 30.43
C SER A 86 -6.18 25.75 30.95
N LEU A 87 -5.47 26.86 30.78
CA LEU A 87 -4.11 27.06 31.28
C LEU A 87 -4.14 27.84 32.60
N ALA A 88 -3.25 27.52 33.53
CA ALA A 88 -3.11 28.24 34.79
C ALA A 88 -2.47 29.63 34.62
N GLN A 89 -1.52 29.75 33.72
CA GLN A 89 -0.81 30.99 33.41
C GLN A 89 -0.84 31.31 31.93
N PRO A 90 -1.11 32.59 31.55
CA PRO A 90 -1.10 33.01 30.16
C PRO A 90 0.28 32.84 29.52
N GLY A 91 0.33 32.45 28.24
CA GLY A 91 1.55 32.40 27.45
C GLY A 91 2.46 31.21 27.71
N ILE A 92 2.15 30.33 28.68
CA ILE A 92 2.89 29.10 28.95
C ILE A 92 2.10 27.92 28.37
N TYR A 93 2.50 27.49 27.15
CA TYR A 93 1.84 26.41 26.42
C TYR A 93 2.51 25.07 26.74
N SER A 94 2.01 24.43 27.77
CA SER A 94 2.51 23.13 28.26
C SER A 94 1.38 22.38 28.97
N LEU A 95 1.37 21.05 28.90
CA LEU A 95 0.45 20.21 29.67
C LEU A 95 0.68 20.38 31.19
N ASN A 96 1.90 20.66 31.62
CA ASN A 96 2.18 20.93 33.03
C ASN A 96 1.55 22.24 33.55
N ASN A 97 1.14 23.15 32.65
CA ASN A 97 0.44 24.37 32.98
C ASN A 97 -1.11 24.23 32.88
N ALA A 98 -1.61 23.01 32.92
CA ALA A 98 -3.04 22.75 32.89
C ALA A 98 -3.74 23.21 34.18
N ALA A 99 -4.79 24.01 34.06
CA ALA A 99 -5.71 24.37 35.13
C ALA A 99 -6.95 23.47 35.18
N SER A 100 -7.13 22.61 34.19
CA SER A 100 -8.19 21.58 34.11
C SER A 100 -7.54 20.21 33.94
N PRO A 101 -8.28 19.10 34.20
CA PRO A 101 -7.79 17.75 33.91
C PRO A 101 -7.31 17.62 32.46
N ILE A 102 -6.19 16.93 32.27
CA ILE A 102 -5.69 16.63 30.93
C ILE A 102 -6.56 15.52 30.32
N GLU A 103 -7.09 15.79 29.16
CA GLU A 103 -7.82 14.82 28.36
C GLU A 103 -6.83 14.05 27.47
N VAL A 104 -6.93 12.72 27.49
CA VAL A 104 -6.06 11.86 26.69
C VAL A 104 -6.94 11.00 25.78
N PHE A 105 -6.58 11.00 24.50
CA PHE A 105 -7.17 10.14 23.48
C PHE A 105 -6.09 9.32 22.80
N GLN A 106 -6.35 8.04 22.60
CA GLN A 106 -5.47 7.16 21.83
C GLN A 106 -6.30 6.33 20.87
N PHE A 107 -5.83 6.27 19.64
CA PHE A 107 -6.41 5.45 18.58
C PHE A 107 -5.30 4.69 17.86
N GLU A 108 -5.54 3.42 17.58
CA GLU A 108 -4.65 2.57 16.80
C GLU A 108 -5.46 1.84 15.74
N SER A 109 -4.94 1.83 14.53
CA SER A 109 -5.50 1.06 13.42
C SER A 109 -4.44 0.16 12.81
N GLU A 110 -4.83 -1.05 12.47
CA GLU A 110 -4.00 -2.01 11.77
C GLU A 110 -4.72 -2.49 10.51
N LYS A 111 -3.98 -2.52 9.40
CA LYS A 111 -4.45 -3.05 8.11
C LYS A 111 -3.44 -4.04 7.57
N ARG A 112 -3.92 -5.20 7.14
CA ARG A 112 -3.13 -6.24 6.49
C ARG A 112 -3.74 -6.59 5.15
N ILE A 113 -2.88 -6.65 4.12
CA ILE A 113 -3.27 -7.16 2.80
C ILE A 113 -2.29 -8.25 2.43
N ASN A 114 -2.82 -9.42 2.07
CA ASN A 114 -2.06 -10.48 1.43
C ASN A 114 -2.53 -10.60 -0.01
N SER A 115 -1.59 -10.78 -0.92
CA SER A 115 -1.89 -10.90 -2.35
C SER A 115 -1.12 -12.07 -2.93
N PHE A 116 -1.75 -12.79 -3.86
CA PHE A 116 -1.10 -13.79 -4.69
C PHE A 116 -1.49 -13.56 -6.14
N TYR A 117 -0.50 -13.62 -7.05
CA TYR A 117 -0.76 -13.36 -8.46
C TYR A 117 0.09 -14.25 -9.37
N GLY A 118 -0.46 -14.51 -10.54
CA GLY A 118 0.21 -15.21 -11.64
C GLY A 118 0.03 -14.45 -12.95
N ILE A 119 1.06 -14.45 -13.78
CA ILE A 119 1.07 -13.87 -15.12
C ILE A 119 1.71 -14.88 -16.04
N ALA A 120 1.04 -15.23 -17.14
CA ALA A 120 1.61 -16.01 -18.22
C ALA A 120 1.56 -15.21 -19.51
N LYS A 121 2.72 -15.01 -20.13
CA LYS A 121 2.86 -14.35 -21.44
C LYS A 121 3.35 -15.38 -22.43
N LEU A 122 2.59 -15.55 -23.49
CA LEU A 122 2.86 -16.49 -24.56
C LEU A 122 3.06 -15.71 -25.87
N GLY A 123 4.13 -15.95 -26.54
CA GLY A 123 4.41 -15.40 -27.88
C GLY A 123 4.54 -16.51 -28.91
N TYR A 124 4.06 -16.29 -30.11
CA TYR A 124 4.21 -17.18 -31.26
C TYR A 124 4.75 -16.41 -32.47
N LYS A 125 5.92 -16.80 -32.97
CA LYS A 125 6.61 -16.26 -34.17
C LYS A 125 6.72 -14.73 -34.17
N ASP A 126 6.84 -14.11 -33.01
CA ASP A 126 6.97 -12.66 -32.84
C ASP A 126 5.82 -11.81 -33.45
N TYR A 127 4.69 -12.42 -33.80
CA TYR A 127 3.53 -11.70 -34.31
C TYR A 127 2.24 -11.89 -33.48
N LEU A 128 2.12 -12.98 -32.74
CA LEU A 128 0.93 -13.23 -31.89
C LEU A 128 1.38 -13.32 -30.42
N PHE A 129 0.76 -12.52 -29.58
CA PHE A 129 1.01 -12.52 -28.14
C PHE A 129 -0.28 -12.68 -27.37
N LEU A 130 -0.20 -13.46 -26.30
CA LEU A 130 -1.31 -13.72 -25.37
C LEU A 130 -0.81 -13.53 -23.95
N ASP A 131 -1.44 -12.63 -23.19
CA ASP A 131 -1.17 -12.37 -21.79
C ASP A 131 -2.37 -12.81 -20.96
N ILE A 132 -2.13 -13.67 -19.98
CA ILE A 132 -3.13 -14.17 -19.02
C ILE A 132 -2.66 -13.78 -17.64
N THR A 133 -3.51 -13.09 -16.87
CA THR A 133 -3.21 -12.71 -15.51
C THR A 133 -4.32 -13.11 -14.56
N GLY A 134 -3.92 -13.44 -13.33
CA GLY A 134 -4.85 -13.65 -12.24
C GLY A 134 -4.23 -13.14 -10.95
N ARG A 135 -5.01 -12.40 -10.16
CA ARG A 135 -4.60 -11.90 -8.85
C ARG A 135 -5.72 -12.11 -7.85
N ASN A 136 -5.37 -12.55 -6.66
CA ASN A 136 -6.27 -12.58 -5.53
C ASN A 136 -5.71 -11.79 -4.37
N ASP A 137 -6.52 -10.89 -3.80
CA ASP A 137 -6.19 -10.06 -2.65
C ASP A 137 -7.10 -10.41 -1.48
N TRP A 138 -6.52 -10.52 -0.28
CA TRP A 138 -7.21 -10.67 1.00
C TRP A 138 -6.90 -9.45 1.86
N SER A 139 -7.93 -8.70 2.26
CA SER A 139 -7.76 -7.47 3.03
C SER A 139 -8.49 -7.54 4.38
N SER A 140 -7.75 -7.31 5.47
CA SER A 140 -8.35 -7.24 6.81
C SER A 140 -9.25 -6.03 7.01
N ALA A 141 -9.10 -4.97 6.20
CA ALA A 141 -9.94 -3.77 6.28
C ALA A 141 -11.40 -4.02 5.88
N LEU A 142 -11.69 -5.16 5.24
CA LEU A 142 -13.03 -5.57 4.81
C LEU A 142 -13.66 -6.59 5.78
N ALA A 143 -12.89 -7.08 6.76
CA ALA A 143 -13.43 -7.92 7.81
C ALA A 143 -14.28 -7.10 8.77
N THR A 144 -15.40 -7.68 9.18
CA THR A 144 -16.22 -7.12 10.26
C THR A 144 -16.01 -7.94 11.53
N PRO A 145 -16.38 -7.43 12.74
CA PRO A 145 -16.29 -8.20 13.97
C PRO A 145 -17.09 -9.51 13.96
N PHE A 146 -18.04 -9.65 13.02
CA PHE A 146 -18.98 -10.76 12.94
C PHE A 146 -18.75 -11.67 11.73
N SER A 147 -17.98 -11.25 10.73
CA SER A 147 -17.71 -12.03 9.52
C SER A 147 -16.42 -11.62 8.84
N ALA A 148 -15.66 -12.61 8.40
CA ALA A 148 -14.55 -12.45 7.47
C ALA A 148 -14.96 -12.70 6.00
N ASP A 149 -16.25 -12.88 5.71
CA ASP A 149 -16.75 -13.09 4.36
C ASP A 149 -16.54 -11.81 3.53
N GLY A 150 -16.25 -12.00 2.23
CA GLY A 150 -16.04 -10.88 1.33
C GLY A 150 -14.69 -10.15 1.48
N THR A 151 -13.75 -10.72 2.24
CA THR A 151 -12.38 -10.14 2.37
C THR A 151 -11.45 -10.49 1.21
N SER A 152 -11.88 -11.38 0.32
CA SER A 152 -11.11 -11.92 -0.81
C SER A 152 -11.69 -11.45 -2.14
N PHE A 153 -10.81 -10.96 -3.02
CA PHE A 153 -11.17 -10.48 -4.36
C PHE A 153 -10.24 -11.08 -5.40
N PHE A 154 -10.83 -11.69 -6.42
CA PHE A 154 -10.10 -12.26 -7.54
C PHE A 154 -10.27 -11.42 -8.80
N TYR A 155 -9.14 -11.10 -9.46
CA TYR A 155 -9.08 -10.26 -10.66
C TYR A 155 -8.43 -11.04 -11.81
N PRO A 156 -9.18 -11.68 -12.69
CA PRO A 156 -8.63 -12.27 -13.91
C PRO A 156 -8.54 -11.23 -15.03
N SER A 157 -7.55 -11.38 -15.90
CA SER A 157 -7.44 -10.61 -17.15
C SER A 157 -6.83 -11.47 -18.25
N VAL A 158 -7.31 -11.30 -19.46
CA VAL A 158 -6.74 -11.90 -20.68
C VAL A 158 -6.65 -10.82 -21.73
N SER A 159 -5.49 -10.69 -22.34
CA SER A 159 -5.27 -9.80 -23.49
C SER A 159 -4.50 -10.50 -24.60
N SER A 160 -4.76 -10.11 -25.84
CA SER A 160 -4.02 -10.58 -26.99
C SER A 160 -3.61 -9.42 -27.89
N SER A 161 -2.45 -9.53 -28.49
CA SER A 161 -1.96 -8.58 -29.49
C SER A 161 -1.41 -9.30 -30.70
N PHE A 162 -1.51 -8.63 -31.84
CA PHE A 162 -1.14 -9.17 -33.13
C PHE A 162 -0.36 -8.13 -33.95
N ILE A 163 0.87 -8.46 -34.37
CA ILE A 163 1.73 -7.58 -35.16
C ILE A 163 1.66 -7.97 -36.62
N LEU A 164 0.87 -7.23 -37.40
CA LEU A 164 0.60 -7.53 -38.80
C LEU A 164 1.84 -7.42 -39.67
N SER A 165 2.72 -6.46 -39.40
CA SER A 165 3.96 -6.23 -40.13
C SER A 165 4.94 -7.40 -40.13
N ASN A 166 4.82 -8.30 -39.13
CA ASN A 166 5.70 -9.47 -39.04
C ASN A 166 5.20 -10.69 -39.85
N ILE A 167 4.05 -10.55 -40.51
CA ILE A 167 3.48 -11.62 -41.34
C ILE A 167 3.47 -11.23 -42.83
N THR A 168 3.19 -9.96 -43.12
CA THR A 168 3.08 -9.45 -44.50
C THR A 168 3.96 -8.24 -44.67
N GLU A 169 4.67 -8.17 -45.82
CA GLU A 169 5.30 -6.93 -46.25
C GLU A 169 4.22 -5.89 -46.48
N LEU A 170 4.07 -4.95 -45.59
CA LEU A 170 3.12 -3.84 -45.74
C LEU A 170 3.64 -2.89 -46.81
N PRO A 171 2.79 -2.38 -47.75
CA PRO A 171 3.19 -1.34 -48.69
C PRO A 171 3.74 -0.15 -47.94
N ASN A 172 4.81 0.47 -48.47
CA ASN A 172 5.53 1.60 -47.85
C ASN A 172 4.66 2.82 -47.47
N ALA A 173 3.37 2.81 -47.82
CA ALA A 173 2.41 3.87 -47.50
C ALA A 173 1.78 3.73 -46.09
N ILE A 174 2.05 2.63 -45.34
CA ILE A 174 1.44 2.31 -44.06
C ILE A 174 2.52 2.10 -42.96
N SER A 175 3.79 2.16 -43.31
CA SER A 175 4.91 2.05 -42.37
C SER A 175 5.34 3.41 -41.80
#